data_43bd3db794d44b63509b6e57f5a8092d
#
_entry.id   43bd3db794d44b63509b6e57f5a8092d
#
_cell.length_a   1.000
_cell.length_b   1.000
_cell.length_c   1.000
_cell.angle_alpha   90.00
_cell.angle_beta   90.00
_cell.angle_gamma   90.00
#
_symmetry.space_group_name_H-M   'P 1'
#
loop_
_entity.id
_entity.type
_entity.pdbx_description
1 polymer ?
#
loop_
_entity_poly.entity_id
_entity_poly.type
_entity_poly.pdbx_seq_one_letter_code
_entity_poly.pdbx_strand_id
1 'polypeptide(L)'
;MQNKLYLVLAALFAVLLLPIDRAKADYRFGADEEIRHIQDVPLKGAENEDLYLGYMTRTQNFLLGLSVEDRGYVLGVKGQSKRYYPMPEGEDLARFQNAGTLPDPLPPYKLGFFDYLVGYSLWWGLGLVALFWGIGEWRKRKQKAQPAEAPASA
;
A
#
# COMPACT_ATOMS: atom_id res chain seq x y z
N MET A 1 21.87 -5.74 28.68
CA MET A 1 21.26 -6.29 27.44
C MET A 1 20.11 -5.43 26.93
N GLN A 2 19.40 -4.67 27.74
CA GLN A 2 18.28 -3.81 27.35
C GLN A 2 18.66 -2.72 26.31
N ASN A 3 19.81 -2.04 26.49
CA ASN A 3 20.22 -0.97 25.59
C ASN A 3 20.49 -1.43 24.15
N LYS A 4 20.95 -2.66 23.95
CA LYS A 4 21.20 -3.22 22.61
C LYS A 4 19.89 -3.48 21.86
N LEU A 5 18.82 -3.83 22.56
CA LEU A 5 17.50 -4.05 21.97
C LEU A 5 16.88 -2.72 21.50
N TYR A 6 17.01 -1.65 22.29
CA TYR A 6 16.55 -0.32 21.89
C TYR A 6 17.35 0.24 20.70
N LEU A 7 18.64 -0.03 20.62
CA LEU A 7 19.47 0.37 19.47
C LEU A 7 19.07 -0.37 18.18
N VAL A 8 18.78 -1.67 18.26
CA VAL A 8 18.29 -2.44 17.10
C VAL A 8 16.91 -1.95 16.67
N LEU A 9 16.03 -1.64 17.62
CA LEU A 9 14.71 -1.09 17.34
C LEU A 9 14.77 0.31 16.73
N ALA A 10 15.64 1.17 17.26
CA ALA A 10 15.86 2.51 16.72
C ALA A 10 16.47 2.44 15.32
N ALA A 11 17.39 1.51 15.05
CA ALA A 11 17.95 1.27 13.73
C ALA A 11 16.90 0.74 12.75
N LEU A 12 16.05 -0.19 13.17
CA LEU A 12 14.94 -0.71 12.33
C LEU A 12 13.92 0.38 12.03
N PHE A 13 13.61 1.23 13.01
CA PHE A 13 12.72 2.37 12.84
C PHE A 13 13.34 3.46 11.96
N ALA A 14 14.65 3.69 12.08
CA ALA A 14 15.39 4.61 11.22
C ALA A 14 15.45 4.12 9.76
N VAL A 15 15.58 2.81 9.53
CA VAL A 15 15.50 2.21 8.18
C VAL A 15 14.10 2.36 7.57
N LEU A 16 13.04 2.27 8.38
CA LEU A 16 11.66 2.55 7.95
C LEU A 16 11.41 4.03 7.65
N LEU A 17 12.20 4.91 8.25
CA LEU A 17 12.13 6.37 8.04
C LEU A 17 13.11 6.87 6.97
N LEU A 18 14.00 6.01 6.45
CA LEU A 18 14.83 6.41 5.32
C LEU A 18 13.90 6.80 4.16
N PRO A 19 14.06 8.00 3.60
CA PRO A 19 13.32 8.37 2.41
C PRO A 19 13.76 7.41 1.31
N ILE A 20 12.93 6.41 1.06
CA ILE A 20 12.97 5.73 -0.22
C ILE A 20 12.60 6.84 -1.19
N ASP A 21 13.56 7.26 -2.01
CA ASP A 21 13.41 8.25 -3.06
C ASP A 21 12.37 7.75 -4.09
N ARG A 22 11.14 7.66 -3.66
CA ARG A 22 9.96 7.65 -4.51
C ARG A 22 9.42 9.06 -4.46
N ALA A 23 9.68 9.76 -5.55
CA ALA A 23 9.16 11.05 -5.90
C ALA A 23 7.95 11.45 -5.06
N LYS A 24 8.13 12.47 -4.21
CA LYS A 24 7.07 13.24 -3.56
C LYS A 24 6.02 12.39 -2.85
N ALA A 25 6.38 11.78 -1.75
CA ALA A 25 5.40 11.46 -0.72
C ALA A 25 4.85 12.77 -0.18
N ASP A 26 3.90 13.32 -0.90
CA ASP A 26 3.05 14.39 -0.41
C ASP A 26 2.29 13.75 0.76
N TYR A 27 2.66 14.05 1.99
CA TYR A 27 1.96 13.61 3.18
C TYR A 27 0.55 14.20 3.17
N ARG A 28 -0.36 13.54 2.46
CA ARG A 28 -1.72 14.00 2.28
C ARG A 28 -2.63 13.20 3.18
N PHE A 29 -3.37 13.95 3.99
CA PHE A 29 -4.65 13.48 4.48
C PHE A 29 -5.59 13.39 3.27
N GLY A 30 -6.02 12.21 2.89
CA GLY A 30 -6.94 12.05 1.78
C GLY A 30 -6.75 10.75 1.01
N ALA A 31 -7.43 10.67 -0.12
CA ALA A 31 -7.33 9.56 -1.05
C ALA A 31 -6.34 9.90 -2.17
N ASP A 32 -5.43 9.01 -2.44
CA ASP A 32 -4.55 9.06 -3.61
C ASP A 32 -4.97 7.98 -4.61
N GLU A 33 -5.11 8.40 -5.87
CA GLU A 33 -5.49 7.52 -6.98
C GLU A 33 -4.27 7.29 -7.85
N GLU A 34 -3.92 6.02 -8.03
CA GLU A 34 -2.82 5.59 -8.88
C GLU A 34 -3.36 4.75 -10.02
N ILE A 35 -2.98 5.10 -11.25
CA ILE A 35 -3.33 4.35 -12.46
C ILE A 35 -2.07 3.62 -12.93
N ARG A 36 -2.09 2.30 -12.87
CA ARG A 36 -1.00 1.46 -13.36
C ARG A 36 -1.25 1.10 -14.81
N HIS A 37 -0.28 1.38 -15.65
CA HIS A 37 -0.30 1.00 -17.05
C HIS A 37 -0.24 -0.53 -17.20
N ILE A 38 -1.18 -1.10 -17.97
CA ILE A 38 -1.21 -2.51 -18.29
C ILE A 38 -0.78 -2.73 -19.74
N GLN A 39 -1.49 -2.09 -20.67
CA GLN A 39 -1.30 -2.30 -22.11
C GLN A 39 -1.71 -1.06 -22.90
N ASP A 40 -0.98 -0.77 -23.96
CA ASP A 40 -1.37 0.22 -24.95
C ASP A 40 -2.57 -0.26 -25.77
N VAL A 41 -3.51 0.63 -26.00
CA VAL A 41 -4.69 0.35 -26.83
C VAL A 41 -4.80 1.34 -27.97
N PRO A 42 -5.28 0.93 -29.17
CA PRO A 42 -5.43 1.83 -30.33
C PRO A 42 -6.72 2.66 -30.21
N LEU A 43 -6.94 3.26 -29.04
CA LEU A 43 -8.07 4.13 -28.77
C LEU A 43 -7.63 5.58 -28.59
N LYS A 44 -8.48 6.49 -29.02
CA LYS A 44 -8.31 7.93 -28.83
C LYS A 44 -9.36 8.45 -27.88
N GLY A 45 -8.95 9.36 -27.00
CA GLY A 45 -9.86 10.08 -26.13
C GLY A 45 -10.64 11.19 -26.86
N ALA A 46 -11.46 11.90 -26.13
CA ALA A 46 -12.32 12.96 -26.67
C ALA A 46 -11.55 14.14 -27.29
N GLU A 47 -10.32 14.38 -26.83
CA GLU A 47 -9.42 15.42 -27.32
C GLU A 47 -8.34 14.86 -28.28
N ASN A 48 -8.57 13.68 -28.84
CA ASN A 48 -7.65 12.96 -29.74
C ASN A 48 -6.34 12.50 -29.08
N GLU A 49 -6.30 12.45 -27.76
CA GLU A 49 -5.18 11.91 -26.99
C GLU A 49 -5.10 10.38 -27.06
N ASP A 50 -3.88 9.85 -26.99
CA ASP A 50 -3.65 8.41 -26.96
C ASP A 50 -4.04 7.84 -25.60
N LEU A 51 -4.77 6.72 -25.64
CA LEU A 51 -5.20 6.01 -24.42
C LEU A 51 -4.38 4.74 -24.20
N TYR A 52 -4.41 4.27 -22.98
CA TYR A 52 -3.88 2.96 -22.59
C TYR A 52 -4.85 2.28 -21.63
N LEU A 53 -4.87 0.96 -21.61
CA LEU A 53 -5.56 0.18 -20.61
C LEU A 53 -4.76 0.26 -19.31
N GLY A 54 -5.39 0.78 -18.27
CA GLY A 54 -4.80 0.89 -16.94
C GLY A 54 -5.68 0.24 -15.88
N TYR A 55 -5.10 0.05 -14.72
CA TYR A 55 -5.80 -0.42 -13.54
C TYR A 55 -5.69 0.62 -12.43
N MET A 56 -6.83 1.05 -11.92
CA MET A 56 -6.90 2.11 -10.93
C MET A 56 -7.01 1.53 -9.53
N THR A 57 -6.17 2.03 -8.65
CA THR A 57 -6.21 1.77 -7.22
C THR A 57 -6.37 3.09 -6.47
N ARG A 58 -7.11 3.05 -5.38
CA ARG A 58 -7.28 4.20 -4.50
C ARG A 58 -6.77 3.86 -3.12
N THR A 59 -5.78 4.59 -2.65
CA THR A 59 -5.23 4.45 -1.30
C THR A 59 -5.72 5.59 -0.43
N GLN A 60 -6.35 5.25 0.69
CA GLN A 60 -6.70 6.24 1.71
C GLN A 60 -5.53 6.38 2.67
N ASN A 61 -5.04 7.61 2.83
CA ASN A 61 -3.90 7.94 3.67
C ASN A 61 -4.33 8.80 4.86
N PHE A 62 -3.91 8.37 6.05
CA PHE A 62 -3.97 9.15 7.28
C PHE A 62 -2.60 9.04 7.96
N LEU A 63 -1.67 9.95 7.63
CA LEU A 63 -0.24 9.87 7.95
C LEU A 63 0.47 8.65 7.33
N LEU A 64 -0.16 7.49 7.39
CA LEU A 64 0.23 6.21 6.79
C LEU A 64 -0.95 5.65 6.01
N GLY A 65 -0.73 4.59 5.21
CA GLY A 65 -1.80 3.91 4.48
C GLY A 65 -2.83 3.30 5.44
N LEU A 66 -4.07 3.76 5.32
CA LEU A 66 -5.21 3.26 6.09
C LEU A 66 -5.88 2.08 5.40
N SER A 67 -6.09 2.21 4.09
CA SER A 67 -6.69 1.16 3.25
C SER A 67 -6.31 1.36 1.79
N VAL A 68 -6.32 0.27 1.03
CA VAL A 68 -6.21 0.28 -0.42
C VAL A 68 -7.50 -0.31 -1.00
N GLU A 69 -8.11 0.41 -1.95
CA GLU A 69 -9.31 0.01 -2.65
C GLU A 69 -8.97 -0.28 -4.11
N ASP A 70 -9.53 -1.37 -4.58
CA ASP A 70 -9.51 -1.76 -5.98
C ASP A 70 -10.65 -1.06 -6.73
N ARG A 71 -10.32 -0.23 -7.72
CA ARG A 71 -11.27 0.51 -8.54
C ARG A 71 -11.49 -0.11 -9.92
N GLY A 72 -10.67 -1.09 -10.28
CA GLY A 72 -10.78 -1.81 -11.53
C GLY A 72 -10.10 -1.14 -12.73
N TYR A 73 -10.49 -1.59 -13.92
CA TYR A 73 -9.91 -1.12 -15.17
C TYR A 73 -10.40 0.28 -15.55
N VAL A 74 -9.50 1.06 -16.12
CA VAL A 74 -9.75 2.41 -16.65
C VAL A 74 -8.96 2.60 -17.94
N LEU A 75 -9.36 3.60 -18.73
CA LEU A 75 -8.60 4.04 -19.89
C LEU A 75 -7.81 5.29 -19.51
N GLY A 76 -6.53 5.10 -19.20
CA GLY A 76 -5.63 6.19 -18.84
C GLY A 76 -5.18 6.99 -20.06
N VAL A 77 -4.93 8.29 -19.90
CA VAL A 77 -4.41 9.17 -20.94
C VAL A 77 -2.89 9.14 -20.93
N LYS A 78 -2.25 8.85 -22.07
CA LYS A 78 -0.79 8.81 -22.16
C LYS A 78 -0.19 10.18 -21.82
N GLY A 79 0.83 10.17 -20.98
CA GLY A 79 1.50 11.39 -20.53
C GLY A 79 0.80 12.16 -19.42
N GLN A 80 -0.38 11.70 -18.95
CA GLN A 80 -1.14 12.33 -17.87
C GLN A 80 -1.51 11.29 -16.80
N SER A 81 -0.79 11.28 -15.70
CA SER A 81 -0.94 10.24 -14.65
C SER A 81 -2.24 10.30 -13.84
N LYS A 82 -3.01 11.40 -13.95
CA LYS A 82 -4.25 11.61 -13.17
C LYS A 82 -5.51 11.74 -14.04
N ARG A 83 -5.36 11.66 -15.36
CA ARG A 83 -6.49 11.77 -16.29
C ARG A 83 -6.83 10.42 -16.87
N TYR A 84 -8.08 10.07 -16.78
CA TYR A 84 -8.60 8.80 -17.27
C TYR A 84 -10.04 8.92 -17.71
N TYR A 85 -10.47 7.97 -18.52
CA TYR A 85 -11.86 7.73 -18.86
C TYR A 85 -12.32 6.45 -18.17
N PRO A 86 -13.60 6.37 -17.76
CA PRO A 86 -14.14 5.14 -17.21
C PRO A 86 -14.07 4.01 -18.24
N MET A 87 -13.89 2.79 -17.77
CA MET A 87 -13.94 1.62 -18.64
C MET A 87 -15.35 1.48 -19.20
N PRO A 88 -15.52 1.29 -20.53
CA PRO A 88 -16.82 0.96 -21.08
C PRO A 88 -17.34 -0.35 -20.50
N GLU A 89 -18.66 -0.45 -20.35
CA GLU A 89 -19.33 -1.60 -19.75
C GLU A 89 -20.35 -2.22 -20.73
N GLY A 90 -20.72 -3.46 -20.46
CA GLY A 90 -21.78 -4.15 -21.19
C GLY A 90 -21.55 -4.24 -22.70
N GLU A 91 -22.52 -3.73 -23.48
CA GLU A 91 -22.46 -3.81 -24.97
C GLU A 91 -21.34 -2.96 -25.57
N ASP A 92 -21.00 -1.84 -24.97
CA ASP A 92 -19.92 -0.98 -25.49
C ASP A 92 -18.55 -1.64 -25.29
N LEU A 93 -18.32 -2.30 -24.16
CA LEU A 93 -17.12 -3.10 -23.96
C LEU A 93 -17.01 -4.21 -25.01
N ALA A 94 -18.09 -4.96 -25.23
CA ALA A 94 -18.11 -6.01 -26.24
C ALA A 94 -17.86 -5.48 -27.67
N ARG A 95 -18.35 -4.29 -28.01
CA ARG A 95 -18.06 -3.63 -29.30
C ARG A 95 -16.59 -3.34 -29.47
N PHE A 96 -15.94 -2.77 -28.45
CA PHE A 96 -14.51 -2.45 -28.51
C PHE A 96 -13.65 -3.72 -28.54
N GLN A 97 -14.04 -4.77 -27.83
CA GLN A 97 -13.37 -6.07 -27.88
C GLN A 97 -13.53 -6.75 -29.24
N ASN A 98 -14.73 -6.79 -29.78
CA ASN A 98 -14.98 -7.33 -31.12
C ASN A 98 -14.30 -6.56 -32.24
N ALA A 99 -14.11 -5.24 -32.04
CA ALA A 99 -13.35 -4.41 -32.97
C ALA A 99 -11.82 -4.59 -32.83
N GLY A 100 -11.36 -5.39 -31.86
CA GLY A 100 -9.94 -5.61 -31.58
C GLY A 100 -9.22 -4.41 -30.96
N THR A 101 -9.95 -3.42 -30.47
CA THR A 101 -9.39 -2.21 -29.84
C THR A 101 -9.15 -2.39 -28.36
N LEU A 102 -9.86 -3.29 -27.71
CA LEU A 102 -9.63 -3.74 -26.35
C LEU A 102 -9.38 -5.24 -26.31
N PRO A 103 -8.55 -5.73 -25.38
CA PRO A 103 -8.28 -7.17 -25.24
C PRO A 103 -9.53 -7.93 -24.76
N ASP A 104 -9.72 -9.14 -25.30
CA ASP A 104 -10.73 -10.08 -24.86
C ASP A 104 -10.09 -11.46 -24.62
N PRO A 105 -10.07 -11.97 -23.37
CA PRO A 105 -10.48 -11.31 -22.12
C PRO A 105 -9.53 -10.18 -21.70
N LEU A 106 -10.03 -9.32 -20.78
CA LEU A 106 -9.16 -8.31 -20.15
C LEU A 106 -8.01 -9.00 -19.39
N PRO A 107 -6.78 -8.49 -19.48
CA PRO A 107 -5.63 -9.08 -18.81
C PRO A 107 -5.89 -9.16 -17.29
N PRO A 108 -5.71 -10.33 -16.65
CA PRO A 108 -5.95 -10.44 -15.21
C PRO A 108 -4.97 -9.54 -14.45
N TYR A 109 -5.49 -8.63 -13.64
CA TYR A 109 -4.70 -7.80 -12.77
C TYR A 109 -5.08 -8.08 -11.31
N LYS A 110 -4.06 -8.20 -10.46
CA LYS A 110 -4.22 -8.33 -9.01
C LYS A 110 -3.23 -7.42 -8.32
N LEU A 111 -3.69 -6.78 -7.25
CA LEU A 111 -2.82 -6.03 -6.36
C LEU A 111 -1.72 -6.94 -5.81
N GLY A 112 -0.48 -6.46 -5.85
CA GLY A 112 0.66 -7.17 -5.30
C GLY A 112 0.64 -7.16 -3.77
N PHE A 113 1.38 -8.10 -3.17
CA PHE A 113 1.55 -8.15 -1.71
C PHE A 113 2.04 -6.82 -1.13
N PHE A 114 2.97 -6.15 -1.82
CA PHE A 114 3.51 -4.86 -1.40
C PHE A 114 2.47 -3.73 -1.41
N ASP A 115 1.48 -3.79 -2.29
CA ASP A 115 0.40 -2.79 -2.34
C ASP A 115 -0.44 -2.88 -1.07
N TYR A 116 -0.72 -4.09 -0.61
CA TYR A 116 -1.40 -4.32 0.66
C TYR A 116 -0.52 -3.92 1.86
N LEU A 117 0.77 -4.25 1.82
CA LEU A 117 1.68 -3.91 2.92
C LEU A 117 1.77 -2.40 3.11
N VAL A 118 1.91 -1.64 2.03
CA VAL A 118 1.96 -0.16 2.05
C VAL A 118 0.58 0.42 2.34
N GLY A 119 -0.47 -0.09 1.68
CA GLY A 119 -1.84 0.39 1.83
C GLY A 119 -2.42 0.22 3.24
N TYR A 120 -1.92 -0.75 4.01
CA TYR A 120 -2.31 -1.01 5.40
C TYR A 120 -1.19 -0.72 6.41
N SER A 121 -0.22 0.14 6.05
CA SER A 121 0.97 0.41 6.88
C SER A 121 0.65 0.96 8.26
N LEU A 122 -0.45 1.71 8.43
CA LEU A 122 -0.91 2.18 9.74
C LEU A 122 -1.21 1.02 10.70
N TRP A 123 -1.90 0.01 10.21
CA TRP A 123 -2.31 -1.14 11.03
C TRP A 123 -1.13 -2.01 11.44
N TRP A 124 -0.18 -2.22 10.54
CA TRP A 124 1.07 -2.91 10.85
C TRP A 124 1.88 -2.15 11.90
N GLY A 125 1.97 -0.82 11.75
CA GLY A 125 2.64 0.04 12.72
C GLY A 125 2.01 -0.05 14.12
N LEU A 126 0.69 0.06 14.21
CA LEU A 126 -0.04 -0.08 15.47
C LEU A 126 0.11 -1.47 16.09
N GLY A 127 0.06 -2.53 15.26
CA GLY A 127 0.27 -3.91 15.70
C GLY A 127 1.66 -4.11 16.30
N LEU A 128 2.70 -3.55 15.69
CA LEU A 128 4.06 -3.61 16.22
C LEU A 128 4.17 -2.88 17.57
N VAL A 129 3.61 -1.68 17.70
CA VAL A 129 3.60 -0.93 18.95
C VAL A 129 2.91 -1.73 20.06
N ALA A 130 1.73 -2.29 19.79
CA ALA A 130 0.99 -3.12 20.75
C ALA A 130 1.77 -4.38 21.15
N LEU A 131 2.43 -5.04 20.19
CA LEU A 131 3.26 -6.22 20.45
C LEU A 131 4.43 -5.89 21.38
N PHE A 132 5.15 -4.80 21.11
CA PHE A 132 6.28 -4.39 21.94
C PHE A 132 5.83 -3.99 23.35
N TRP A 133 4.71 -3.30 23.46
CA TRP A 133 4.14 -2.93 24.76
C TRP A 133 3.73 -4.18 25.54
N GLY A 134 3.04 -5.13 24.92
CA GLY A 134 2.67 -6.41 25.51
C GLY A 134 3.87 -7.24 26.00
N ILE A 135 4.92 -7.33 25.19
CA ILE A 135 6.17 -8.01 25.58
C ILE A 135 6.82 -7.30 26.78
N GLY A 136 6.82 -5.97 26.80
CA GLY A 136 7.35 -5.18 27.91
C GLY A 136 6.61 -5.47 29.23
N GLU A 137 5.29 -5.48 29.21
CA GLU A 137 4.46 -5.80 30.38
C GLU A 137 4.62 -7.26 30.83
N TRP A 138 4.68 -8.19 29.89
CA TRP A 138 4.90 -9.60 30.21
C TRP A 138 6.24 -9.84 30.91
N ARG A 139 7.32 -9.18 30.45
CA ARG A 139 8.65 -9.25 31.08
C ARG A 139 8.63 -8.67 32.50
N LYS A 140 7.96 -7.54 32.73
CA LYS A 140 7.82 -6.93 34.08
C LYS A 140 7.07 -7.85 35.02
N ARG A 141 6.01 -8.52 34.57
CA ARG A 141 5.26 -9.50 35.38
C ARG A 141 6.11 -10.71 35.79
N LYS A 142 6.93 -11.23 34.84
CA LYS A 142 7.84 -12.34 35.16
C LYS A 142 8.92 -11.97 36.18
N GLN A 143 9.47 -10.76 36.10
CA GLN A 143 10.46 -10.27 37.07
C GLN A 143 9.85 -10.12 38.49
N LYS A 144 8.60 -9.68 38.58
CA LYS A 144 7.90 -9.59 39.89
C LYS A 144 7.49 -10.95 40.46
N ALA A 145 7.38 -11.98 39.64
CA ALA A 145 7.01 -13.32 40.06
C ALA A 145 8.20 -14.18 40.51
N GLN A 146 9.46 -13.73 40.32
CA GLN A 146 10.62 -14.38 40.93
C GLN A 146 10.72 -13.96 42.39
N PRO A 147 10.56 -14.89 43.39
CA PRO A 147 10.78 -14.57 44.78
C PRO A 147 12.23 -14.11 44.98
N ALA A 148 12.42 -13.06 45.74
CA ALA A 148 13.76 -12.66 46.18
C ALA A 148 14.38 -13.87 46.88
N GLU A 149 15.43 -14.46 46.27
CA GLU A 149 16.25 -15.48 46.92
C GLU A 149 16.72 -14.89 48.25
N ALA A 150 16.27 -15.48 49.35
CA ALA A 150 16.67 -15.05 50.69
C ALA A 150 18.19 -15.19 50.78
N PRO A 151 18.91 -14.19 51.30
CA PRO A 151 20.34 -14.33 51.50
C PRO A 151 20.58 -15.50 52.43
N ALA A 152 21.37 -16.48 51.97
CA ALA A 152 21.83 -17.58 52.82
C ALA A 152 22.59 -16.98 54.00
N SER A 153 21.98 -17.12 55.19
CA SER A 153 22.62 -16.76 56.43
C SER A 153 23.76 -17.75 56.71
N ALA A 154 24.97 -17.22 56.67
CA ALA A 154 26.15 -17.91 57.19
C ALA A 154 26.16 -17.90 58.72
#